data_da0700aa2996bba8989b0e2c65b5340b
#
_entry.id   da0700aa2996bba8989b0e2c65b5340b
#
_cell.length_a   1.000
_cell.length_b   1.000
_cell.length_c   1.000
_cell.angle_alpha   90.00
_cell.angle_beta   90.00
_cell.angle_gamma   90.00
#
_symmetry.space_group_name_H-M   'P 1'
#
loop_
_entity.id
_entity.type
_entity.pdbx_description
1 polymer ?
#
loop_
_entity_poly.entity_id
_entity_poly.type
_entity_poly.pdbx_seq_one_letter_code
_entity_poly.pdbx_strand_id
1 'polypeptide(L)'
;MPVTQSQIKQPLFALGRLVATPGALELLTRSEQTPLEFLARHSRGDWGECCSEDAKENDFSVKAGFRIFSVYRTRDGEKLWVITEADRSVTTLLLPSEY
;
A
#
# COMPACT_ATOMS: atom_id res chain seq x y z
N MET A 1 3.90 1.24 -17.64
CA MET A 1 2.52 0.78 -17.72
C MET A 1 1.73 1.31 -16.53
N PRO A 2 0.58 1.90 -16.76
CA PRO A 2 -0.20 2.39 -15.63
C PRO A 2 -0.73 1.23 -14.79
N VAL A 3 -0.74 1.44 -13.49
CA VAL A 3 -1.31 0.47 -12.56
C VAL A 3 -2.82 0.67 -12.51
N THR A 4 -3.58 -0.40 -12.65
CA THR A 4 -5.04 -0.35 -12.53
C THR A 4 -5.51 -1.43 -11.57
N GLN A 5 -6.68 -1.23 -10.99
CA GLN A 5 -7.25 -2.21 -10.07
C GLN A 5 -7.61 -3.52 -10.77
N SER A 6 -7.87 -3.49 -12.08
CA SER A 6 -8.18 -4.71 -12.81
C SER A 6 -7.00 -5.69 -12.87
N GLN A 7 -5.78 -5.22 -12.60
CA GLN A 7 -4.60 -6.07 -12.54
C GLN A 7 -4.41 -6.74 -11.18
N ILE A 8 -5.22 -6.39 -10.21
CA ILE A 8 -5.16 -6.91 -8.84
C ILE A 8 -6.33 -7.87 -8.65
N LYS A 9 -6.01 -9.15 -8.44
CA LYS A 9 -7.05 -10.17 -8.28
C LYS A 9 -7.59 -10.20 -6.86
N GLN A 10 -8.92 -10.29 -6.75
CA GLN A 10 -9.63 -10.52 -5.50
C GLN A 10 -9.20 -9.59 -4.36
N PRO A 11 -9.23 -8.28 -4.57
CA PRO A 11 -8.88 -7.36 -3.48
C PRO A 11 -9.91 -7.47 -2.35
N LEU A 12 -9.43 -7.34 -1.11
CA LEU A 12 -10.27 -7.38 0.08
C LEU A 12 -11.06 -6.08 0.26
N PHE A 13 -10.62 -5.01 -0.38
CA PHE A 13 -11.24 -3.69 -0.29
C PHE A 13 -10.89 -2.89 -1.53
N ALA A 14 -11.65 -1.85 -1.79
CA ALA A 14 -11.40 -0.97 -2.94
C ALA A 14 -10.20 -0.08 -2.64
N LEU A 15 -9.31 0.09 -3.62
CA LEU A 15 -8.14 0.95 -3.47
C LEU A 15 -8.44 2.40 -3.85
N GLY A 16 -9.47 2.62 -4.66
CA GLY A 16 -9.79 3.94 -5.15
C GLY A 16 -8.73 4.45 -6.12
N ARG A 17 -8.49 5.75 -6.10
CA ARG A 17 -7.48 6.37 -6.93
C ARG A 17 -6.10 6.00 -6.43
N LEU A 18 -5.21 5.63 -7.33
CA LEU A 18 -3.84 5.22 -6.99
C LEU A 18 -2.90 6.40 -7.15
N VAL A 19 -2.19 6.74 -6.08
CA VAL A 19 -1.31 7.90 -6.04
C VAL A 19 0.03 7.47 -5.44
N ALA A 20 1.12 8.03 -5.96
CA ALA A 20 2.46 7.82 -5.40
C ALA A 20 3.17 9.15 -5.29
N THR A 21 3.85 9.38 -4.18
CA THR A 21 4.65 10.58 -3.98
C THR A 21 5.90 10.53 -4.87
N PRO A 22 6.52 11.70 -5.16
CA PRO A 22 7.78 11.70 -5.91
C PRO A 22 8.86 10.84 -5.25
N GLY A 23 8.97 10.87 -3.92
CA GLY A 23 9.95 10.05 -3.21
C GLY A 23 9.68 8.56 -3.36
N ALA A 24 8.42 8.15 -3.30
CA ALA A 24 8.06 6.74 -3.51
C ALA A 24 8.39 6.30 -4.93
N LEU A 25 8.10 7.11 -5.93
CA LEU A 25 8.41 6.79 -7.32
C LEU A 25 9.92 6.65 -7.54
N GLU A 26 10.70 7.56 -6.97
CA GLU A 26 12.15 7.51 -7.07
C GLU A 26 12.70 6.25 -6.39
N LEU A 27 12.20 5.93 -5.20
CA LEU A 27 12.60 4.74 -4.46
C LEU A 27 12.32 3.48 -5.26
N LEU A 28 11.15 3.36 -5.85
CA LEU A 28 10.77 2.20 -6.65
C LEU A 28 11.62 2.08 -7.91
N THR A 29 11.95 3.20 -8.54
CA THR A 29 12.82 3.22 -9.72
C THR A 29 14.20 2.69 -9.35
N ARG A 30 14.77 3.14 -8.24
CA ARG A 30 16.10 2.69 -7.79
C ARG A 30 16.13 1.21 -7.44
N SER A 31 15.05 0.69 -6.86
CA SER A 31 14.98 -0.71 -6.49
C SER A 31 14.54 -1.62 -7.65
N GLU A 32 14.20 -1.04 -8.79
CA GLU A 32 13.70 -1.76 -9.96
C GLU A 32 12.43 -2.56 -9.63
N GLN A 33 11.56 -1.94 -8.85
CA GLN A 33 10.27 -2.52 -8.46
C GLN A 33 9.13 -1.61 -8.92
N THR A 34 7.93 -2.15 -9.00
CA THR A 34 6.76 -1.41 -9.48
C THR A 34 5.76 -1.18 -8.36
N PRO A 35 4.94 -0.12 -8.45
CA PRO A 35 3.87 0.08 -7.49
C PRO A 35 2.91 -1.11 -7.38
N LEU A 36 2.65 -1.80 -8.49
CA LEU A 36 1.72 -2.93 -8.52
C LEU A 36 2.13 -4.04 -7.57
N GLU A 37 3.43 -4.29 -7.45
CA GLU A 37 3.95 -5.33 -6.55
C GLU A 37 3.44 -5.11 -5.12
N PHE A 38 3.51 -3.88 -4.65
CA PHE A 38 3.12 -3.53 -3.27
C PHE A 38 1.60 -3.34 -3.14
N LEU A 39 0.97 -2.77 -4.15
CA LEU A 39 -0.48 -2.60 -4.14
C LEU A 39 -1.20 -3.95 -4.15
N ALA A 40 -0.67 -4.94 -4.86
CA ALA A 40 -1.24 -6.27 -4.88
C ALA A 40 -1.17 -6.92 -3.50
N ARG A 41 -0.03 -6.79 -2.81
CA ARG A 41 0.12 -7.29 -1.45
C ARG A 41 -0.86 -6.61 -0.49
N HIS A 42 -0.91 -5.29 -0.56
CA HIS A 42 -1.77 -4.47 0.29
C HIS A 42 -3.24 -4.86 0.13
N SER A 43 -3.69 -5.00 -1.11
CA SER A 43 -5.10 -5.27 -1.41
C SER A 43 -5.58 -6.64 -0.94
N ARG A 44 -4.69 -7.60 -0.75
CA ARG A 44 -5.07 -8.96 -0.32
C ARG A 44 -4.75 -9.22 1.15
N GLY A 45 -4.37 -8.18 1.91
CA GLY A 45 -4.18 -8.32 3.35
C GLY A 45 -2.78 -8.72 3.79
N ASP A 46 -1.79 -8.60 2.91
CA ASP A 46 -0.38 -8.76 3.26
C ASP A 46 0.15 -7.39 3.70
N TRP A 47 0.11 -7.13 4.99
CA TRP A 47 0.42 -5.81 5.55
C TRP A 47 1.92 -5.54 5.69
N GLY A 48 2.76 -6.49 5.27
CA GLY A 48 4.21 -6.34 5.29
C GLY A 48 4.77 -6.41 6.70
N GLU A 49 5.55 -5.39 7.07
CA GLU A 49 6.26 -5.37 8.35
C GLU A 49 5.48 -4.69 9.47
N CYS A 50 4.17 -4.54 9.36
CA CYS A 50 3.36 -4.06 10.45
C CYS A 50 3.50 -4.99 11.65
N CYS A 51 3.52 -4.42 12.87
CA CYS A 51 3.48 -5.24 14.08
C CYS A 51 2.13 -5.97 14.15
N SER A 52 2.06 -7.00 15.00
CA SER A 52 0.86 -7.82 15.08
C SER A 52 -0.39 -7.01 15.47
N GLU A 53 -0.23 -5.99 16.30
CA GLU A 53 -1.35 -5.13 16.70
C GLU A 53 -1.86 -4.31 15.53
N ASP A 54 -0.96 -3.71 14.75
CA ASP A 54 -1.32 -2.93 13.58
C ASP A 54 -1.93 -3.82 12.49
N ALA A 55 -1.43 -5.04 12.34
CA ALA A 55 -1.99 -6.00 11.40
C ALA A 55 -3.44 -6.36 11.76
N LYS A 56 -3.72 -6.58 13.04
CA LYS A 56 -5.07 -6.84 13.52
C LYS A 56 -5.97 -5.63 13.30
N GLU A 57 -5.45 -4.44 13.52
CA GLU A 57 -6.17 -3.21 13.27
C GLU A 57 -6.56 -3.10 11.79
N ASN A 58 -5.63 -3.43 10.89
CA ASN A 58 -5.92 -3.45 9.46
C ASN A 58 -7.00 -4.47 9.10
N ASP A 59 -6.92 -5.67 9.66
CA ASP A 59 -7.93 -6.71 9.41
C ASP A 59 -9.31 -6.24 9.84
N PHE A 60 -9.40 -5.57 10.97
CA PHE A 60 -10.64 -4.97 11.45
C PHE A 60 -11.10 -3.86 10.50
N SER A 61 -10.18 -3.00 10.07
CA SER A 61 -10.47 -1.85 9.22
C SER A 61 -11.02 -2.24 7.85
N VAL A 62 -10.60 -3.39 7.32
CA VAL A 62 -11.16 -3.90 6.06
C VAL A 62 -12.67 -4.02 6.14
N LYS A 63 -13.20 -4.49 7.27
CA LYS A 63 -14.64 -4.69 7.47
C LYS A 63 -15.34 -3.45 8.01
N ALA A 64 -14.67 -2.72 8.89
CA ALA A 64 -15.30 -1.61 9.61
C ALA A 64 -15.21 -0.26 8.87
N GLY A 65 -14.42 -0.18 7.80
CA GLY A 65 -14.33 1.04 7.01
C GLY A 65 -13.41 2.09 7.60
N PHE A 66 -12.33 1.67 8.25
CA PHE A 66 -11.30 2.59 8.72
C PHE A 66 -10.10 2.55 7.79
N ARG A 67 -9.18 3.48 7.99
CA ARG A 67 -7.96 3.63 7.23
C ARG A 67 -7.08 2.38 7.36
N ILE A 68 -6.45 1.98 6.26
CA ILE A 68 -5.60 0.80 6.20
C ILE A 68 -4.17 1.22 5.89
N PHE A 69 -3.21 0.65 6.59
CA PHE A 69 -1.81 1.08 6.58
C PHE A 69 -0.88 -0.13 6.49
N SER A 70 -0.12 -0.25 5.39
CA SER A 70 0.88 -1.29 5.23
C SER A 70 2.30 -0.71 5.27
N VAL A 71 3.24 -1.50 5.75
CA VAL A 71 4.65 -1.15 5.78
C VAL A 71 5.44 -2.21 5.04
N TYR A 72 6.12 -1.81 3.97
CA TYR A 72 6.92 -2.72 3.17
C TYR A 72 8.37 -2.28 3.16
N ARG A 73 9.24 -3.19 2.71
CA ARG A 73 10.62 -2.84 2.38
C ARG A 73 10.88 -3.16 0.92
N THR A 74 11.62 -2.29 0.26
CA THR A 74 12.09 -2.56 -1.09
C THR A 74 13.23 -3.58 -1.01
N ARG A 75 13.64 -4.09 -2.18
CA ARG A 75 14.77 -5.03 -2.21
C ARG A 75 16.06 -4.40 -1.69
N ASP A 76 16.15 -3.07 -1.72
CA ASP A 76 17.30 -2.34 -1.16
C ASP A 76 17.17 -2.09 0.35
N GLY A 77 16.10 -2.57 0.97
CA GLY A 77 15.90 -2.48 2.42
C GLY A 77 15.29 -1.19 2.90
N GLU A 78 14.82 -0.33 2.02
CA GLU A 78 14.21 0.94 2.41
C GLU A 78 12.71 0.80 2.60
N LYS A 79 12.15 1.56 3.55
CA LYS A 79 10.73 1.46 3.88
C LYS A 79 9.84 2.20 2.89
N LEU A 80 8.73 1.56 2.55
CA LEU A 80 7.68 2.14 1.72
C LEU A 80 6.34 1.93 2.43
N TRP A 81 5.58 2.98 2.60
CA TRP A 81 4.25 2.91 3.22
C TRP A 81 3.17 2.92 2.15
N VAL A 82 2.11 2.18 2.38
CA VAL A 82 0.92 2.18 1.52
C VAL A 82 -0.30 2.41 2.40
N ILE A 83 -1.04 3.48 2.13
CA ILE A 83 -2.17 3.90 2.96
C ILE A 83 -3.42 4.02 2.10
N THR A 84 -4.51 3.36 2.51
CA THR A 84 -5.83 3.53 1.90
C THR A 84 -6.72 4.30 2.86
N GLU A 85 -7.31 5.39 2.40
CA GLU A 85 -8.17 6.22 3.24
C GLU A 85 -9.45 5.47 3.64
N ALA A 86 -10.06 5.91 4.73
CA ALA A 86 -11.21 5.21 5.32
C ALA A 86 -12.37 5.07 4.34
N ASP A 87 -12.62 6.10 3.52
CA ASP A 87 -13.72 6.07 2.54
C ASP A 87 -13.36 5.33 1.26
N ARG A 88 -12.16 4.74 1.19
CA ARG A 88 -11.65 4.02 0.00
C ARG A 88 -11.53 4.89 -1.24
N SER A 89 -11.39 6.19 -1.05
CA SER A 89 -11.30 7.14 -2.18
C SER A 89 -9.92 7.13 -2.83
N VAL A 90 -8.87 6.87 -2.05
CA VAL A 90 -7.50 6.95 -2.56
C VAL A 90 -6.58 6.02 -1.77
N THR A 91 -5.62 5.43 -2.48
CA THR A 91 -4.51 4.67 -1.90
C THR A 91 -3.21 5.33 -2.33
N THR A 92 -2.36 5.66 -1.36
CA THR A 92 -1.13 6.39 -1.59
C THR A 92 0.08 5.54 -1.20
N LEU A 93 1.09 5.52 -2.11
CA LEU A 93 2.42 5.00 -1.79
C LEU A 93 3.29 6.19 -1.45
N LEU A 94 3.97 6.14 -0.29
CA LEU A 94 4.79 7.26 0.16
C LEU A 94 5.93 6.75 1.03
N LEU A 95 6.94 7.60 1.20
CA LEU A 95 8.01 7.33 2.16
C LEU A 95 7.56 7.76 3.56
N PRO A 96 8.05 7.12 4.63
CA PRO A 96 7.74 7.57 5.99
C PRO A 96 8.02 9.04 6.22
N SER A 97 9.07 9.58 5.60
CA SER A 97 9.44 10.99 5.73
C SER A 97 8.48 11.94 5.03
N GLU A 98 7.62 11.42 4.17
CA GLU A 98 6.66 12.23 3.42
C GLU A 98 5.27 12.22 4.07
N TYR A 99 5.13 11.52 5.16
CA TYR A 99 3.85 11.45 5.87
C TYR A 99 3.57 12.75 6.67
#